data_c4daff27cea23926eccf88d9dc8bbf85
#
_entry.id   c4daff27cea23926eccf88d9dc8bbf85
#
_cell.length_a   1.000
_cell.length_b   1.000
_cell.length_c   1.000
_cell.angle_alpha   90.00
_cell.angle_beta   90.00
_cell.angle_gamma   90.00
#
_symmetry.space_group_name_H-M   'P 1'
#
loop_
_entity.id
_entity.type
_entity.pdbx_description
1 polymer ?
#
loop_
_entity_poly.entity_id
_entity_poly.type
_entity_poly.pdbx_seq_one_letter_code
_entity_poly.pdbx_strand_id
1 'polypeptide(L)'
;HSFSRRQRQMCIRDSFNRVYEGIIRKGKLGLPNGIMTFSQTPQPDLVEAPFAAEWSVDFLAESLKACTHVYYGDDNNGTTDAIGLDDYLKSLGDVTYGEGLHDDIAAQLISAATAIASLEDPLASFVVEQQAASFEVYAELQALVVLWKVDMMSSLGVLITYQDNDGD
;
A
#
# COMPACT_ATOMS: atom_id res chain seq x y z
N HIS A 1 -23.45 -11.18 -20.02
CA HIS A 1 -23.45 -10.03 -19.12
C HIS A 1 -22.79 -10.28 -17.75
N SER A 2 -22.79 -11.51 -17.21
CA SER A 2 -22.12 -11.79 -15.92
C SER A 2 -20.59 -11.83 -16.02
N PHE A 3 -20.05 -12.21 -17.18
CA PHE A 3 -18.60 -12.26 -17.42
C PHE A 3 -17.95 -10.86 -17.33
N SER A 4 -18.63 -9.84 -17.79
CA SER A 4 -18.12 -8.47 -17.79
C SER A 4 -18.06 -7.82 -16.39
N ARG A 5 -18.90 -8.25 -15.43
CA ARG A 5 -18.85 -7.76 -14.05
C ARG A 5 -17.67 -8.34 -13.27
N ARG A 6 -17.47 -9.68 -13.36
CA ARG A 6 -16.33 -10.35 -12.71
C ARG A 6 -15.00 -9.83 -13.25
N GLN A 7 -14.92 -9.62 -14.57
CA GLN A 7 -13.72 -9.10 -15.21
C GLN A 7 -13.40 -7.68 -14.77
N ARG A 8 -14.40 -6.80 -14.62
CA ARG A 8 -14.21 -5.43 -14.11
C ARG A 8 -13.79 -5.42 -12.65
N GLN A 9 -14.37 -6.28 -11.82
CA GLN A 9 -13.98 -6.39 -10.41
C GLN A 9 -12.55 -6.91 -10.25
N MET A 10 -12.12 -7.87 -11.06
CA MET A 10 -10.72 -8.32 -11.11
C MET A 10 -9.78 -7.18 -11.49
N CYS A 11 -10.08 -6.44 -12.57
CA CYS A 11 -9.22 -5.34 -13.02
C CYS A 11 -9.07 -4.22 -11.97
N ILE A 12 -10.12 -3.86 -11.26
CA ILE A 12 -10.06 -2.81 -10.22
C ILE A 12 -9.15 -3.26 -9.07
N ARG A 13 -9.29 -4.49 -8.62
CA ARG A 13 -8.52 -5.06 -7.51
C ARG A 13 -7.06 -5.26 -7.86
N ASP A 14 -6.79 -5.79 -9.05
CA ASP A 14 -5.43 -5.96 -9.56
C ASP A 14 -4.74 -4.60 -9.71
N SER A 15 -5.47 -3.59 -10.20
CA SER A 15 -4.94 -2.23 -10.30
C SER A 15 -4.64 -1.62 -8.94
N PHE A 16 -5.52 -1.81 -7.94
CA PHE A 16 -5.31 -1.33 -6.58
C PHE A 16 -4.06 -1.95 -5.96
N ASN A 17 -3.94 -3.28 -5.99
CA ASN A 17 -2.77 -3.98 -5.44
C ASN A 17 -1.48 -3.61 -6.19
N ARG A 18 -1.53 -3.51 -7.52
CA ARG A 18 -0.36 -3.12 -8.32
C ARG A 18 0.12 -1.72 -8.01
N VAL A 19 -0.79 -0.76 -7.81
CA VAL A 19 -0.44 0.61 -7.43
C VAL A 19 0.17 0.61 -6.04
N TYR A 20 -0.46 -0.02 -5.08
CA TYR A 20 0.05 -0.05 -3.71
C TYR A 20 1.40 -0.77 -3.61
N GLU A 21 1.48 -2.00 -4.07
CA GLU A 21 2.68 -2.83 -3.96
C GLU A 21 3.83 -2.32 -4.84
N GLY A 22 3.55 -2.09 -6.12
CA GLY A 22 4.58 -1.76 -7.10
C GLY A 22 5.03 -0.30 -7.05
N ILE A 23 4.09 0.63 -6.92
CA ILE A 23 4.40 2.06 -6.99
C ILE A 23 4.68 2.62 -5.59
N ILE A 24 3.79 2.37 -4.61
CA ILE A 24 3.90 3.00 -3.30
C ILE A 24 4.97 2.31 -2.47
N ARG A 25 4.74 1.07 -2.07
CA ARG A 25 5.67 0.33 -1.20
C ARG A 25 7.04 0.14 -1.84
N LYS A 26 7.08 -0.49 -3.02
CA LYS A 26 8.33 -0.83 -3.70
C LYS A 26 8.98 0.40 -4.33
N GLY A 27 8.24 1.16 -5.12
CA GLY A 27 8.78 2.29 -5.88
C GLY A 27 9.25 3.44 -5.00
N LYS A 28 8.39 3.92 -4.09
CA LYS A 28 8.70 5.13 -3.31
C LYS A 28 9.66 4.89 -2.15
N LEU A 29 9.68 3.69 -1.55
CA LEU A 29 10.51 3.41 -0.38
C LEU A 29 11.42 2.18 -0.54
N GLY A 30 10.92 1.10 -1.14
CA GLY A 30 11.67 -0.14 -1.27
C GLY A 30 12.92 -0.02 -2.14
N LEU A 31 12.82 0.63 -3.30
CA LEU A 31 13.96 0.87 -4.18
C LEU A 31 15.01 1.78 -3.53
N PRO A 32 14.63 2.95 -2.97
CA PRO A 32 15.59 3.79 -2.24
C PRO A 32 16.29 3.08 -1.08
N ASN A 33 15.58 2.20 -0.37
CA ASN A 33 16.15 1.37 0.70
C ASN A 33 17.07 0.25 0.20
N GLY A 34 17.16 0.01 -1.09
CA GLY A 34 17.98 -1.04 -1.67
C GLY A 34 17.41 -2.45 -1.48
N ILE A 35 16.10 -2.60 -1.22
CA ILE A 35 15.45 -3.91 -0.99
C ILE A 35 15.57 -4.83 -2.20
N MET A 36 15.68 -4.27 -3.41
CA MET A 36 15.89 -5.02 -4.65
C MET A 36 17.36 -5.35 -4.93
N THR A 37 18.27 -4.97 -4.03
CA THR A 37 19.68 -5.31 -4.14
C THR A 37 20.03 -6.41 -3.15
N PHE A 38 20.86 -7.38 -3.55
CA PHE A 38 21.30 -8.45 -2.65
C PHE A 38 22.01 -7.94 -1.39
N SER A 39 22.65 -6.79 -1.49
CA SER A 39 23.41 -6.16 -0.39
C SER A 39 22.55 -5.26 0.49
N GLN A 40 21.29 -5.03 0.13
CA GLN A 40 20.42 -4.04 0.79
C GLN A 40 21.10 -2.65 0.93
N THR A 41 21.90 -2.30 -0.07
CA THR A 41 22.59 -1.01 -0.09
C THR A 41 21.60 0.09 -0.48
N PRO A 42 21.48 1.17 0.31
CA PRO A 42 20.61 2.29 -0.03
C PRO A 42 20.90 2.85 -1.42
N GLN A 43 19.83 3.20 -2.13
CA GLN A 43 19.85 3.76 -3.48
C GLN A 43 19.19 5.16 -3.46
N PRO A 44 19.85 6.18 -2.88
CA PRO A 44 19.25 7.51 -2.70
C PRO A 44 18.86 8.17 -4.03
N ASP A 45 19.55 7.82 -5.12
CA ASP A 45 19.25 8.32 -6.47
C ASP A 45 17.93 7.81 -7.04
N LEU A 46 17.34 6.78 -6.41
CA LEU A 46 16.05 6.20 -6.81
C LEU A 46 14.86 6.77 -6.01
N VAL A 47 15.11 7.76 -5.15
CA VAL A 47 14.04 8.49 -4.47
C VAL A 47 13.23 9.26 -5.51
N GLU A 48 11.90 9.21 -5.37
CA GLU A 48 10.99 9.94 -6.23
C GLU A 48 11.27 11.45 -6.19
N ALA A 49 11.18 12.08 -7.35
CA ALA A 49 11.34 13.52 -7.51
C ALA A 49 12.64 14.08 -6.90
N PRO A 50 13.82 13.66 -7.36
CA PRO A 50 15.11 14.09 -6.81
C PRO A 50 15.34 15.61 -6.88
N PHE A 51 14.63 16.31 -7.77
CA PHE A 51 14.62 17.76 -7.86
C PHE A 51 13.57 18.47 -6.97
N ALA A 52 12.72 17.67 -6.31
CA ALA A 52 11.74 18.10 -5.31
C ALA A 52 12.01 17.35 -3.99
N ALA A 53 13.26 17.35 -3.56
CA ALA A 53 13.79 16.53 -2.47
C ALA A 53 13.04 16.70 -1.13
N GLU A 54 12.38 17.83 -0.93
CA GLU A 54 11.62 18.15 0.29
C GLU A 54 10.16 17.68 0.25
N TRP A 55 9.76 16.91 -0.77
CA TRP A 55 8.37 16.50 -0.99
C TRP A 55 8.17 14.98 -1.08
N SER A 56 9.25 14.20 -0.99
CA SER A 56 9.17 12.75 -1.21
C SER A 56 8.36 12.05 -0.12
N VAL A 57 8.49 12.47 1.12
CA VAL A 57 7.71 11.93 2.24
C VAL A 57 6.24 12.33 2.11
N ASP A 58 5.94 13.57 1.76
CA ASP A 58 4.57 14.02 1.51
C ASP A 58 3.92 13.23 0.37
N PHE A 59 4.65 12.99 -0.72
CA PHE A 59 4.14 12.17 -1.84
C PHE A 59 3.86 10.73 -1.44
N LEU A 60 4.66 10.15 -0.55
CA LEU A 60 4.41 8.82 0.01
C LEU A 60 3.16 8.84 0.89
N ALA A 61 3.03 9.80 1.78
CA ALA A 61 1.88 9.97 2.67
C ALA A 61 0.57 10.16 1.90
N GLU A 62 0.55 11.08 0.92
CA GLU A 62 -0.64 11.32 0.09
C GLU A 62 -0.99 10.11 -0.79
N SER A 63 0.00 9.32 -1.21
CA SER A 63 -0.24 8.09 -1.96
C SER A 63 -0.90 7.02 -1.08
N LEU A 64 -0.47 6.84 0.17
CA LEU A 64 -1.13 5.94 1.11
C LEU A 64 -2.55 6.41 1.41
N LYS A 65 -2.73 7.72 1.63
CA LYS A 65 -4.04 8.33 1.86
C LYS A 65 -4.99 8.08 0.68
N ALA A 66 -4.51 8.23 -0.56
CA ALA A 66 -5.33 7.92 -1.75
C ALA A 66 -5.79 6.45 -1.77
N CYS A 67 -4.94 5.49 -1.41
CA CYS A 67 -5.34 4.09 -1.27
C CYS A 67 -6.36 3.90 -0.14
N THR A 68 -6.21 4.61 0.97
CA THR A 68 -7.14 4.60 2.09
C THR A 68 -8.53 5.09 1.66
N HIS A 69 -8.60 6.19 0.89
CA HIS A 69 -9.87 6.69 0.34
C HIS A 69 -10.55 5.69 -0.60
N VAL A 70 -9.77 4.99 -1.43
CA VAL A 70 -10.33 3.91 -2.28
C VAL A 70 -10.84 2.75 -1.44
N TYR A 71 -10.16 2.40 -0.36
CA TYR A 71 -10.57 1.32 0.55
C TYR A 71 -11.90 1.65 1.24
N TYR A 72 -12.04 2.85 1.80
CA TYR A 72 -13.26 3.29 2.49
C TYR A 72 -14.35 3.84 1.57
N GLY A 73 -14.08 4.05 0.29
CA GLY A 73 -15.04 4.68 -0.62
C GLY A 73 -15.18 6.19 -0.43
N ASP A 74 -14.28 6.81 0.30
CA ASP A 74 -14.31 8.24 0.60
C ASP A 74 -14.02 9.09 -0.65
N ASP A 75 -14.57 10.30 -0.68
CA ASP A 75 -14.11 11.31 -1.61
C ASP A 75 -12.72 11.87 -1.20
N ASN A 76 -12.09 12.64 -2.10
CA ASN A 76 -10.76 13.22 -1.84
C ASN A 76 -10.72 14.15 -0.61
N ASN A 77 -11.85 14.51 -0.05
CA ASN A 77 -11.97 15.37 1.12
C ASN A 77 -12.30 14.58 2.41
N GLY A 78 -12.54 13.27 2.29
CA GLY A 78 -12.94 12.40 3.42
C GLY A 78 -14.31 12.78 4.00
N THR A 79 -15.17 13.42 3.18
CA THR A 79 -16.48 13.93 3.63
C THR A 79 -17.64 13.10 3.15
N THR A 80 -17.43 12.22 2.18
CA THR A 80 -18.47 11.37 1.60
C THR A 80 -18.14 9.92 1.91
N ASP A 81 -18.93 9.32 2.77
CA ASP A 81 -18.92 7.88 3.04
C ASP A 81 -19.74 7.17 1.95
N ALA A 82 -19.08 6.82 0.86
CA ALA A 82 -19.66 6.02 -0.22
C ALA A 82 -19.27 4.55 -0.05
N ILE A 83 -19.86 3.64 -0.80
CA ILE A 83 -19.59 2.21 -0.72
C ILE A 83 -18.15 1.93 -1.14
N GLY A 84 -17.33 1.49 -0.17
CA GLY A 84 -15.94 1.11 -0.32
C GLY A 84 -15.69 -0.39 -0.40
N LEU A 85 -14.43 -0.78 -0.41
CA LEU A 85 -14.02 -2.18 -0.28
C LEU A 85 -14.28 -2.71 1.13
N ASP A 86 -14.19 -1.85 2.12
CA ASP A 86 -14.46 -2.13 3.54
C ASP A 86 -15.91 -2.56 3.78
N ASP A 87 -16.89 -1.85 3.17
CA ASP A 87 -18.30 -2.21 3.28
C ASP A 87 -18.58 -3.59 2.69
N TYR A 88 -17.94 -3.88 1.56
CA TYR A 88 -18.07 -5.20 0.96
C TYR A 88 -17.44 -6.27 1.84
N LEU A 89 -16.29 -6.00 2.43
CA LEU A 89 -15.62 -6.91 3.35
C LEU A 89 -16.48 -7.15 4.61
N LYS A 90 -17.00 -6.09 5.24
CA LYS A 90 -17.92 -6.17 6.38
C LYS A 90 -19.19 -6.97 6.05
N SER A 91 -19.71 -6.86 4.83
CA SER A 91 -20.92 -7.56 4.40
C SER A 91 -20.77 -9.09 4.38
N LEU A 92 -19.53 -9.63 4.43
CA LEU A 92 -19.28 -11.06 4.53
C LEU A 92 -19.62 -11.64 5.92
N GLY A 93 -19.74 -10.81 6.93
CA GLY A 93 -20.26 -11.16 8.26
C GLY A 93 -19.42 -12.14 9.07
N ASP A 94 -18.22 -12.49 8.60
CA ASP A 94 -17.31 -13.40 9.28
C ASP A 94 -16.30 -12.61 10.12
N VAL A 95 -16.14 -13.00 11.40
CA VAL A 95 -15.22 -12.32 12.33
C VAL A 95 -13.77 -12.37 11.85
N THR A 96 -13.37 -13.44 11.16
CA THR A 96 -12.00 -13.64 10.68
C THR A 96 -11.76 -13.03 9.30
N TYR A 97 -12.71 -13.21 8.39
CA TYR A 97 -12.55 -12.87 6.96
C TYR A 97 -13.36 -11.64 6.51
N GLY A 98 -14.23 -11.13 7.38
CA GLY A 98 -15.07 -9.96 7.16
C GLY A 98 -14.72 -8.81 8.11
N GLU A 99 -15.47 -8.69 9.21
CA GLU A 99 -15.29 -7.61 10.19
C GLU A 99 -13.91 -7.63 10.85
N GLY A 100 -13.43 -8.81 11.28
CA GLY A 100 -12.11 -8.94 11.91
C GLY A 100 -10.98 -8.54 10.96
N LEU A 101 -11.03 -8.94 9.70
CA LEU A 101 -10.04 -8.52 8.71
C LEU A 101 -10.13 -7.02 8.41
N HIS A 102 -11.35 -6.43 8.42
CA HIS A 102 -11.51 -4.99 8.30
C HIS A 102 -10.80 -4.25 9.45
N ASP A 103 -10.97 -4.72 10.69
CA ASP A 103 -10.34 -4.13 11.87
C ASP A 103 -8.80 -4.21 11.78
N ASP A 104 -8.27 -5.35 11.33
CA ASP A 104 -6.83 -5.54 11.11
C ASP A 104 -6.29 -4.58 10.04
N ILE A 105 -7.00 -4.41 8.92
CA ILE A 105 -6.63 -3.47 7.87
C ILE A 105 -6.67 -2.02 8.40
N ALA A 106 -7.72 -1.66 9.13
CA ALA A 106 -7.86 -0.32 9.70
C ALA A 106 -6.73 0.00 10.69
N ALA A 107 -6.38 -0.94 11.56
CA ALA A 107 -5.26 -0.79 12.48
C ALA A 107 -3.93 -0.66 11.75
N GLN A 108 -3.69 -1.48 10.71
CA GLN A 108 -2.45 -1.44 9.94
C GLN A 108 -2.32 -0.16 9.10
N LEU A 109 -3.42 0.41 8.61
CA LEU A 109 -3.42 1.71 7.94
C LEU A 109 -2.94 2.83 8.87
N ILE A 110 -3.39 2.81 10.13
CA ILE A 110 -2.95 3.77 11.16
C ILE A 110 -1.46 3.58 11.45
N SER A 111 -1.01 2.33 11.60
CA SER A 111 0.40 2.00 11.84
C SER A 111 1.29 2.47 10.69
N ALA A 112 0.91 2.18 9.45
CA ALA A 112 1.64 2.59 8.25
C ALA A 112 1.70 4.13 8.11
N ALA A 113 0.58 4.83 8.33
CA ALA A 113 0.54 6.29 8.29
C ALA A 113 1.42 6.92 9.39
N THR A 114 1.39 6.34 10.60
CA THR A 114 2.23 6.79 11.72
C THR A 114 3.72 6.55 11.42
N ALA A 115 4.05 5.41 10.84
CA ALA A 115 5.41 5.09 10.44
C ALA A 115 5.92 6.05 9.35
N ILE A 116 5.11 6.35 8.32
CA ILE A 116 5.48 7.34 7.30
C ILE A 116 5.74 8.72 7.93
N ALA A 117 4.93 9.13 8.91
CA ALA A 117 5.11 10.41 9.58
C ALA A 117 6.42 10.51 10.40
N SER A 118 7.13 9.40 10.61
CA SER A 118 8.47 9.39 11.22
C SER A 118 9.62 9.57 10.22
N LEU A 119 9.34 9.52 8.92
CA LEU A 119 10.34 9.82 7.89
C LEU A 119 10.60 11.33 7.81
N GLU A 120 11.79 11.68 7.38
CA GLU A 120 12.20 13.07 7.19
C GLU A 120 12.67 13.30 5.76
N ASP A 121 12.34 14.46 5.21
CA ASP A 121 12.90 14.91 3.94
C ASP A 121 14.22 15.69 4.17
N PRO A 122 15.20 15.58 3.30
CA PRO A 122 15.21 14.83 2.04
C PRO A 122 15.28 13.31 2.27
N LEU A 123 14.30 12.58 1.77
CA LEU A 123 14.24 11.12 1.93
C LEU A 123 15.50 10.41 1.41
N ALA A 124 16.16 10.98 0.41
CA ALA A 124 17.43 10.48 -0.11
C ALA A 124 18.55 10.44 0.95
N SER A 125 18.61 11.45 1.83
CA SER A 125 19.55 11.44 2.96
C SER A 125 19.08 10.50 4.06
N PHE A 126 17.79 10.50 4.36
CA PHE A 126 17.20 9.67 5.42
C PHE A 126 17.44 8.17 5.20
N VAL A 127 17.26 7.66 3.98
CA VAL A 127 17.47 6.23 3.68
C VAL A 127 18.93 5.80 3.84
N VAL A 128 19.88 6.73 3.78
CA VAL A 128 21.31 6.45 4.00
C VAL A 128 21.68 6.59 5.47
N GLU A 129 21.26 7.66 6.10
CA GLU A 129 21.66 8.02 7.47
C GLU A 129 20.86 7.25 8.53
N GLN A 130 19.59 6.95 8.24
CA GLN A 130 18.63 6.31 9.13
C GLN A 130 18.04 5.03 8.48
N GLN A 131 18.88 4.23 7.83
CA GLN A 131 18.44 3.06 7.06
C GLN A 131 17.56 2.11 7.89
N ALA A 132 17.92 1.82 9.13
CA ALA A 132 17.15 0.93 9.99
C ALA A 132 15.72 1.45 10.22
N ALA A 133 15.56 2.73 10.51
CA ALA A 133 14.26 3.37 10.69
C ALA A 133 13.45 3.33 9.38
N SER A 134 14.08 3.58 8.24
CA SER A 134 13.45 3.49 6.94
C SER A 134 12.98 2.05 6.60
N PHE A 135 13.72 1.02 7.02
CA PHE A 135 13.31 -0.38 6.91
C PHE A 135 12.08 -0.70 7.79
N GLU A 136 11.99 -0.13 8.98
CA GLU A 136 10.81 -0.30 9.84
C GLU A 136 9.56 0.25 9.16
N VAL A 137 9.65 1.45 8.56
CA VAL A 137 8.54 2.01 7.78
C VAL A 137 8.16 1.11 6.59
N TYR A 138 9.16 0.59 5.88
CA TYR A 138 8.90 -0.36 4.80
C TYR A 138 8.20 -1.64 5.29
N ALA A 139 8.55 -2.15 6.46
CA ALA A 139 7.90 -3.32 7.05
C ALA A 139 6.41 -3.07 7.36
N GLU A 140 6.07 -1.89 7.86
CA GLU A 140 4.66 -1.49 8.07
C GLU A 140 3.88 -1.42 6.75
N LEU A 141 4.49 -0.89 5.70
CA LEU A 141 3.88 -0.92 4.36
C LEU A 141 3.77 -2.34 3.80
N GLN A 142 4.73 -3.22 4.09
CA GLN A 142 4.69 -4.63 3.67
C GLN A 142 3.55 -5.39 4.35
N ALA A 143 3.25 -5.11 5.61
CA ALA A 143 2.16 -5.75 6.32
C ALA A 143 0.80 -5.49 5.63
N LEU A 144 0.56 -4.29 5.13
CA LEU A 144 -0.64 -3.98 4.33
C LEU A 144 -0.73 -4.80 3.03
N VAL A 145 0.40 -5.18 2.41
CA VAL A 145 0.38 -6.05 1.22
C VAL A 145 -0.25 -7.39 1.55
N VAL A 146 0.11 -7.98 2.70
CA VAL A 146 -0.46 -9.27 3.13
C VAL A 146 -1.96 -9.14 3.33
N LEU A 147 -2.41 -8.14 4.09
CA LEU A 147 -3.82 -7.93 4.39
C LEU A 147 -4.65 -7.63 3.12
N TRP A 148 -4.15 -6.80 2.23
CA TRP A 148 -4.88 -6.41 1.02
C TRP A 148 -4.77 -7.44 -0.11
N LYS A 149 -3.56 -7.90 -0.42
CA LYS A 149 -3.32 -8.78 -1.56
C LYS A 149 -3.71 -10.23 -1.26
N VAL A 150 -3.40 -10.72 -0.06
CA VAL A 150 -3.64 -12.13 0.28
C VAL A 150 -5.00 -12.30 0.96
N ASP A 151 -5.19 -11.67 2.12
CA ASP A 151 -6.35 -11.96 2.97
C ASP A 151 -7.64 -11.37 2.40
N MET A 152 -7.64 -10.08 2.04
CA MET A 152 -8.83 -9.43 1.47
C MET A 152 -9.21 -10.03 0.12
N MET A 153 -8.26 -10.30 -0.77
CA MET A 153 -8.57 -10.89 -2.07
C MET A 153 -9.12 -12.31 -1.93
N SER A 154 -8.58 -13.10 -1.01
CA SER A 154 -9.10 -14.44 -0.69
C SER A 154 -10.52 -14.36 -0.15
N SER A 155 -10.81 -13.46 0.79
CA SER A 155 -12.14 -13.24 1.35
C SER A 155 -13.16 -12.81 0.29
N LEU A 156 -12.73 -12.02 -0.67
CA LEU A 156 -13.57 -11.57 -1.79
C LEU A 156 -13.74 -12.63 -2.90
N GLY A 157 -13.16 -13.84 -2.72
CA GLY A 157 -13.26 -14.95 -3.69
C GLY A 157 -12.59 -14.66 -5.04
N VAL A 158 -11.54 -13.85 -5.03
CA VAL A 158 -10.76 -13.50 -6.23
C VAL A 158 -9.54 -14.39 -6.29
N LEU A 159 -9.43 -15.18 -7.36
CA LEU A 159 -8.18 -15.85 -7.70
C LEU A 159 -7.15 -14.77 -8.08
N ILE A 160 -6.11 -14.65 -7.27
CA ILE A 160 -4.94 -13.85 -7.62
C ILE A 160 -4.21 -14.67 -8.68
N THR A 161 -4.27 -14.24 -9.93
CA THR A 161 -3.29 -14.68 -10.92
C THR A 161 -1.99 -13.99 -10.57
N TYR A 162 -1.08 -14.73 -9.95
CA TYR A 162 0.26 -14.27 -9.66
C TYR A 162 0.93 -13.81 -10.95
N GLN A 163 0.98 -12.54 -11.18
CA GLN A 163 2.08 -11.94 -11.90
C GLN A 163 3.03 -11.46 -10.81
N ASP A 164 3.92 -12.35 -10.41
CA ASP A 164 5.03 -12.00 -9.58
C ASP A 164 5.86 -10.96 -10.33
N ASN A 165 5.75 -9.72 -9.88
CA ASN A 165 6.57 -8.62 -10.39
C ASN A 165 7.85 -8.54 -9.55
N ASP A 166 8.28 -9.69 -9.02
CA ASP A 166 9.45 -9.83 -8.15
C ASP A 166 10.76 -9.91 -8.94
N GLY A 167 10.68 -9.63 -10.26
CA GLY A 167 11.86 -9.34 -11.07
C GLY A 167 12.86 -10.52 -11.15
N ASP A 168 12.40 -11.67 -11.65
CA ASP A 168 13.30 -12.68 -12.20
C ASP A 168 13.79 -12.26 -13.57
#